data_49418d6af4fd86b1d10ce4d2ef979beb
#
_entry.id   49418d6af4fd86b1d10ce4d2ef979beb
#
_cell.length_a   1.000
_cell.length_b   1.000
_cell.length_c   1.000
_cell.angle_alpha   90.00
_cell.angle_beta   90.00
_cell.angle_gamma   90.00
#
_symmetry.space_group_name_H-M   'P 1'
#
loop_
_entity.id
_entity.type
_entity.pdbx_description
1 polymer ?
#
loop_
_entity_poly.entity_id
_entity_poly.type
_entity_poly.pdbx_seq_one_letter_code
_entity_poly.pdbx_strand_id
1 'polypeptide(L)'
;MEKSIFTLLLLLISLSCVEKVEEKKEVNQHEVYEMRVYYTHEGKFDDILSRFENHTTQLFEKNGFTNVGYWTNIKRDSTSYADKFVLKNEGKPALVYIVSFQNMEIRDQSWNNFINDPEWTKVYEESIVNGPIVKEIEQVFLSPTTFSNLK
;
A
#
# COMPACT_ATOMS: atom_id res chain seq x y z
N MET A 1 -50.26 70.87 -20.17
CA MET A 1 -50.34 69.59 -20.87
C MET A 1 -48.93 68.97 -20.72
N GLU A 2 -48.66 68.31 -19.61
CA GLU A 2 -47.34 67.63 -19.35
C GLU A 2 -47.58 66.14 -19.24
N LYS A 3 -46.88 65.38 -20.11
CA LYS A 3 -46.92 63.93 -20.11
C LYS A 3 -45.77 63.43 -19.26
N SER A 4 -46.07 62.87 -18.10
CA SER A 4 -45.14 62.22 -17.24
C SER A 4 -44.75 60.81 -17.80
N ILE A 5 -43.50 60.63 -18.13
CA ILE A 5 -42.94 59.35 -18.57
C ILE A 5 -42.44 58.67 -17.38
N PHE A 6 -43.12 57.57 -16.96
CA PHE A 6 -42.73 56.72 -15.86
C PHE A 6 -41.74 55.67 -16.43
N THR A 7 -40.46 55.88 -16.18
CA THR A 7 -39.42 54.92 -16.57
C THR A 7 -39.34 53.79 -15.54
N LEU A 8 -39.85 52.62 -15.91
CA LEU A 8 -39.80 51.40 -15.12
C LEU A 8 -38.39 50.78 -15.26
N LEU A 9 -37.57 50.94 -14.23
CA LEU A 9 -36.25 50.33 -14.17
C LEU A 9 -36.41 48.87 -13.77
N LEU A 10 -36.33 47.92 -14.74
CA LEU A 10 -36.29 46.49 -14.47
C LEU A 10 -34.91 46.09 -13.93
N LEU A 11 -34.84 45.81 -12.64
CA LEU A 11 -33.64 45.24 -11.98
C LEU A 11 -33.59 43.74 -12.29
N LEU A 12 -32.78 43.35 -13.27
CA LEU A 12 -32.46 41.94 -13.54
C LEU A 12 -31.48 41.45 -12.48
N ILE A 13 -32.02 40.76 -11.49
CA ILE A 13 -31.18 39.99 -10.53
C ILE A 13 -30.78 38.70 -11.24
N SER A 14 -29.57 38.64 -11.77
CA SER A 14 -28.96 37.43 -12.24
C SER A 14 -28.58 36.55 -11.05
N LEU A 15 -29.40 35.53 -10.76
CA LEU A 15 -29.08 34.48 -9.82
C LEU A 15 -27.94 33.65 -10.43
N SER A 16 -26.71 34.00 -10.05
CA SER A 16 -25.53 33.19 -10.38
C SER A 16 -25.58 31.96 -9.50
N CYS A 17 -26.06 30.83 -10.03
CA CYS A 17 -25.96 29.53 -9.43
C CYS A 17 -24.48 29.14 -9.47
N VAL A 18 -23.77 29.33 -8.37
CA VAL A 18 -22.43 28.78 -8.20
C VAL A 18 -22.61 27.27 -7.98
N GLU A 19 -22.51 26.50 -9.04
CA GLU A 19 -22.34 25.06 -8.97
C GLU A 19 -21.04 24.80 -8.19
N LYS A 20 -21.22 24.30 -6.98
CA LYS A 20 -20.13 23.77 -6.19
C LYS A 20 -19.62 22.54 -6.93
N VAL A 21 -18.54 22.70 -7.69
CA VAL A 21 -17.78 21.56 -8.23
C VAL A 21 -17.23 20.83 -7.01
N GLU A 22 -17.92 19.79 -6.59
CA GLU A 22 -17.32 18.81 -5.67
C GLU A 22 -16.15 18.20 -6.42
N GLU A 23 -14.95 18.58 -6.00
CA GLU A 23 -13.70 17.95 -6.42
C GLU A 23 -13.81 16.49 -6.02
N LYS A 24 -14.19 15.62 -6.96
CA LYS A 24 -14.13 14.17 -6.81
C LYS A 24 -12.67 13.87 -6.52
N LYS A 25 -12.36 13.67 -5.24
CA LYS A 25 -11.09 13.08 -4.83
C LYS A 25 -10.99 11.78 -5.61
N GLU A 26 -10.09 11.72 -6.59
CA GLU A 26 -9.74 10.46 -7.25
C GLU A 26 -9.28 9.52 -6.16
N VAL A 27 -10.15 8.61 -5.79
CA VAL A 27 -9.77 7.48 -4.93
C VAL A 27 -8.88 6.63 -5.83
N ASN A 28 -7.58 6.66 -5.59
CA ASN A 28 -6.63 5.75 -6.23
C ASN A 28 -7.10 4.34 -5.96
N GLN A 29 -7.84 3.78 -6.91
CA GLN A 29 -8.41 2.44 -6.80
C GLN A 29 -7.31 1.45 -7.17
N HIS A 30 -6.77 0.77 -6.15
CA HIS A 30 -5.82 -0.31 -6.37
C HIS A 30 -6.59 -1.60 -6.63
N GLU A 31 -6.33 -2.24 -7.77
CA GLU A 31 -7.01 -3.50 -8.14
C GLU A 31 -6.26 -4.75 -7.71
N VAL A 32 -4.95 -4.61 -7.41
CA VAL A 32 -4.07 -5.72 -7.04
C VAL A 32 -3.38 -5.44 -5.73
N TYR A 33 -3.58 -6.32 -4.78
CA TYR A 33 -2.83 -6.37 -3.53
C TYR A 33 -1.92 -7.60 -3.56
N GLU A 34 -0.68 -7.43 -3.16
CA GLU A 34 0.28 -8.52 -3.03
C GLU A 34 0.64 -8.67 -1.55
N MET A 35 0.23 -9.77 -0.95
CA MET A 35 0.64 -10.16 0.39
C MET A 35 1.87 -11.07 0.30
N ARG A 36 2.87 -10.79 1.10
CA ARG A 36 4.06 -11.64 1.26
C ARG A 36 4.30 -11.98 2.71
N VAL A 37 4.79 -13.19 2.91
CA VAL A 37 5.27 -13.68 4.20
C VAL A 37 6.73 -14.06 4.04
N TYR A 38 7.61 -13.40 4.80
CA TYR A 38 9.03 -13.67 4.79
C TYR A 38 9.42 -14.46 6.02
N TYR A 39 9.92 -15.65 5.79
CA TYR A 39 10.53 -16.52 6.81
C TYR A 39 12.04 -16.31 6.76
N THR A 40 12.63 -16.09 7.94
CA THR A 40 14.07 -15.82 8.04
C THR A 40 14.86 -17.05 8.47
N HIS A 41 16.16 -17.02 8.22
CA HIS A 41 17.09 -17.89 8.91
C HIS A 41 17.10 -17.59 10.41
N GLU A 42 17.57 -18.54 11.21
CA GLU A 42 17.65 -18.38 12.66
C GLU A 42 18.50 -17.17 13.05
N GLY A 43 17.99 -16.36 13.99
CA GLY A 43 18.64 -15.13 14.45
C GLY A 43 18.59 -13.96 13.46
N LYS A 44 17.89 -14.10 12.31
CA LYS A 44 17.86 -13.08 11.26
C LYS A 44 16.57 -12.25 11.21
N PHE A 45 15.68 -12.42 12.19
CA PHE A 45 14.40 -11.72 12.17
C PHE A 45 14.55 -10.20 12.39
N ASP A 46 15.40 -9.78 13.31
CA ASP A 46 15.65 -8.37 13.57
C ASP A 46 16.39 -7.70 12.38
N ASP A 47 17.24 -8.45 11.67
CA ASP A 47 17.92 -7.96 10.46
C ASP A 47 16.90 -7.64 9.35
N ILE A 48 15.88 -8.49 9.14
CA ILE A 48 14.84 -8.22 8.14
C ILE A 48 13.99 -7.01 8.53
N LEU A 49 13.61 -6.87 9.79
CA LEU A 49 12.86 -5.72 10.27
C LEU A 49 13.65 -4.43 10.07
N SER A 50 14.91 -4.40 10.48
CA SER A 50 15.79 -3.25 10.32
C SER A 50 15.96 -2.86 8.84
N ARG A 51 16.14 -3.83 7.93
CA ARG A 51 16.24 -3.56 6.50
C ARG A 51 14.96 -2.95 5.94
N PHE A 52 13.79 -3.44 6.36
CA PHE A 52 12.52 -2.90 5.92
C PHE A 52 12.28 -1.49 6.45
N GLU A 53 12.46 -1.28 7.74
CA GLU A 53 12.24 0.00 8.41
C GLU A 53 13.14 1.11 7.85
N ASN A 54 14.42 0.82 7.66
CA ASN A 54 15.39 1.84 7.30
C ASN A 54 15.56 2.05 5.79
N HIS A 55 15.15 1.09 4.95
CA HIS A 55 15.44 1.13 3.52
C HIS A 55 14.30 0.61 2.65
N THR A 56 13.79 -0.63 2.86
CA THR A 56 12.96 -1.30 1.86
C THR A 56 11.65 -0.57 1.64
N THR A 57 11.00 -0.06 2.68
CA THR A 57 9.72 0.65 2.57
C THR A 57 9.83 1.91 1.71
N GLN A 58 10.89 2.68 1.87
CA GLN A 58 11.15 3.89 1.09
C GLN A 58 11.51 3.55 -0.36
N LEU A 59 12.29 2.50 -0.56
CA LEU A 59 12.66 2.02 -1.90
C LEU A 59 11.46 1.44 -2.64
N PHE A 60 10.52 0.83 -1.94
CA PHE A 60 9.25 0.41 -2.52
C PHE A 60 8.47 1.61 -3.05
N GLU A 61 8.26 2.65 -2.25
CA GLU A 61 7.57 3.87 -2.68
C GLU A 61 8.25 4.52 -3.87
N LYS A 62 9.58 4.67 -3.82
CA LYS A 62 10.39 5.20 -4.92
C LYS A 62 10.17 4.44 -6.23
N ASN A 63 9.94 3.13 -6.16
CA ASN A 63 9.79 2.25 -7.31
C ASN A 63 8.32 1.93 -7.67
N GLY A 64 7.35 2.70 -7.15
CA GLY A 64 5.96 2.62 -7.58
C GLY A 64 5.09 1.63 -6.81
N PHE A 65 5.54 1.15 -5.65
CA PHE A 65 4.71 0.39 -4.73
C PHE A 65 3.89 1.31 -3.83
N THR A 66 2.69 0.91 -3.49
CA THR A 66 1.95 1.50 -2.38
C THR A 66 2.05 0.59 -1.16
N ASN A 67 2.69 1.07 -0.10
CA ASN A 67 2.81 0.36 1.16
C ASN A 67 1.46 0.34 1.90
N VAL A 68 0.83 -0.84 2.05
CA VAL A 68 -0.44 -1.00 2.77
C VAL A 68 -0.20 -1.23 4.25
N GLY A 69 0.73 -2.12 4.58
CA GLY A 69 1.10 -2.37 5.97
C GLY A 69 2.06 -3.53 6.16
N TYR A 70 2.61 -3.60 7.38
CA TYR A 70 3.65 -4.53 7.79
C TYR A 70 3.33 -5.09 9.17
N TRP A 71 3.40 -6.41 9.33
CA TRP A 71 3.04 -7.10 10.56
C TRP A 71 4.04 -8.20 10.88
N THR A 72 4.13 -8.55 12.15
CA THR A 72 4.73 -9.80 12.61
C THR A 72 3.66 -10.65 13.26
N ASN A 73 3.77 -11.96 13.13
CA ASN A 73 2.84 -12.87 13.77
C ASN A 73 2.99 -12.82 15.30
N ILE A 74 1.87 -12.84 16.00
CA ILE A 74 1.82 -12.92 17.46
C ILE A 74 1.73 -14.40 17.86
N LYS A 75 2.63 -14.85 18.72
CA LYS A 75 2.51 -16.17 19.34
C LYS A 75 1.31 -16.16 20.31
N ARG A 76 0.42 -17.11 20.13
CA ARG A 76 -0.74 -17.29 21.00
C ARG A 76 -0.75 -18.71 21.59
N ASP A 77 -0.75 -18.77 22.91
CA ASP A 77 -0.88 -20.03 23.64
C ASP A 77 -2.38 -20.36 23.78
N SER A 78 -2.96 -20.98 22.76
CA SER A 78 -4.37 -21.36 22.75
C SER A 78 -4.53 -22.70 22.05
N THR A 79 -5.48 -23.50 22.53
CA THR A 79 -5.89 -24.78 21.93
C THR A 79 -7.11 -24.66 21.03
N SER A 80 -7.52 -23.43 20.71
CA SER A 80 -8.67 -23.15 19.86
C SER A 80 -8.43 -23.59 18.41
N TYR A 81 -9.52 -23.89 17.69
CA TYR A 81 -9.48 -24.25 16.27
C TYR A 81 -8.76 -23.19 15.42
N ALA A 82 -8.90 -21.92 15.79
CA ALA A 82 -8.24 -20.79 15.11
C ALA A 82 -6.71 -20.86 15.15
N ASP A 83 -6.15 -21.51 16.18
CA ASP A 83 -4.70 -21.63 16.35
C ASP A 83 -4.08 -22.67 15.41
N LYS A 84 -4.88 -23.42 14.67
CA LYS A 84 -4.40 -24.35 13.64
C LYS A 84 -4.02 -23.65 12.33
N PHE A 85 -4.40 -22.41 12.16
CA PHE A 85 -4.01 -21.57 11.01
C PHE A 85 -2.79 -20.73 11.34
N VAL A 86 -1.72 -21.40 11.72
CA VAL A 86 -0.41 -20.76 11.94
C VAL A 86 0.39 -20.74 10.64
N LEU A 87 1.27 -19.76 10.53
CA LEU A 87 2.23 -19.71 9.44
C LEU A 87 3.15 -20.95 9.53
N LYS A 88 3.71 -21.40 8.39
CA LYS A 88 4.53 -22.61 8.27
C LYS A 88 5.77 -22.64 9.17
N ASN A 89 6.17 -21.54 9.76
CA ASN A 89 7.37 -21.38 10.55
C ASN A 89 7.25 -21.89 12.01
N GLU A 90 6.26 -22.70 12.31
CA GLU A 90 6.08 -23.33 13.64
C GLU A 90 6.02 -22.32 14.81
N GLY A 91 5.42 -21.15 14.58
CA GLY A 91 5.30 -20.09 15.56
C GLY A 91 6.57 -19.23 15.75
N LYS A 92 7.59 -19.41 14.93
CA LYS A 92 8.72 -18.46 14.86
C LYS A 92 8.25 -17.13 14.26
N PRO A 93 8.93 -16.01 14.56
CA PRO A 93 8.60 -14.73 13.96
C PRO A 93 8.70 -14.76 12.43
N ALA A 94 7.73 -14.14 11.75
CA ALA A 94 7.73 -13.91 10.33
C ALA A 94 7.31 -12.46 10.04
N LEU A 95 7.85 -11.87 9.00
CA LEU A 95 7.39 -10.57 8.49
C LEU A 95 6.30 -10.81 7.46
N VAL A 96 5.10 -10.32 7.75
CA VAL A 96 3.97 -10.29 6.82
C VAL A 96 3.80 -8.87 6.34
N TYR A 97 3.67 -8.66 5.03
CA TYR A 97 3.36 -7.34 4.52
C TYR A 97 2.44 -7.39 3.31
N ILE A 98 1.76 -6.29 3.07
CA ILE A 98 0.91 -6.08 1.91
C ILE A 98 1.36 -4.80 1.22
N VAL A 99 1.52 -4.90 -0.08
CA VAL A 99 1.68 -3.76 -1.01
C VAL A 99 0.57 -3.79 -2.04
N SER A 100 0.28 -2.66 -2.67
CA SER A 100 -0.77 -2.59 -3.68
C SER A 100 -0.33 -1.83 -4.92
N PHE A 101 -1.03 -2.12 -6.04
CA PHE A 101 -0.76 -1.60 -7.36
C PHE A 101 -2.07 -1.37 -8.11
N GLN A 102 -2.07 -0.49 -9.10
CA GLN A 102 -3.24 -0.26 -9.92
C GLN A 102 -3.66 -1.50 -10.73
N ASN A 103 -2.68 -2.28 -11.20
CA ASN A 103 -2.89 -3.52 -11.96
C ASN A 103 -1.61 -4.38 -11.95
N MET A 104 -1.70 -5.59 -12.53
CA MET A 104 -0.57 -6.52 -12.61
C MET A 104 0.60 -6.02 -13.45
N GLU A 105 0.35 -5.24 -14.51
CA GLU A 105 1.41 -4.68 -15.35
C GLU A 105 2.25 -3.68 -14.57
N ILE A 106 1.60 -2.75 -13.85
CA ILE A 106 2.28 -1.80 -12.96
C ILE A 106 3.02 -2.52 -11.85
N ARG A 107 2.42 -3.58 -11.29
CA ARG A 107 3.09 -4.44 -10.30
C ARG A 107 4.40 -5.01 -10.84
N ASP A 108 4.38 -5.61 -12.01
CA ASP A 108 5.56 -6.26 -12.61
C ASP A 108 6.64 -5.24 -12.96
N GLN A 109 6.24 -4.06 -13.46
CA GLN A 109 7.14 -2.95 -13.72
C GLN A 109 7.79 -2.43 -12.43
N SER A 110 7.01 -2.26 -11.37
CA SER A 110 7.51 -1.79 -10.06
C SER A 110 8.53 -2.75 -9.47
N TRP A 111 8.26 -4.05 -9.51
CA TRP A 111 9.22 -5.06 -9.07
C TRP A 111 10.49 -5.04 -9.92
N ASN A 112 10.37 -4.94 -11.24
CA ASN A 112 11.53 -4.85 -12.12
C ASN A 112 12.37 -3.62 -11.82
N ASN A 113 11.74 -2.46 -11.58
CA ASN A 113 12.44 -1.24 -11.20
C ASN A 113 13.17 -1.41 -9.86
N PHE A 114 12.49 -1.97 -8.86
CA PHE A 114 13.04 -2.16 -7.53
C PHE A 114 14.25 -3.10 -7.52
N ILE A 115 14.17 -4.28 -8.15
CA ILE A 115 15.28 -5.24 -8.15
C ILE A 115 16.50 -4.76 -8.94
N ASN A 116 16.31 -3.83 -9.87
CA ASN A 116 17.39 -3.21 -10.65
C ASN A 116 17.82 -1.83 -10.11
N ASP A 117 17.22 -1.36 -9.01
CA ASP A 117 17.62 -0.10 -8.37
C ASP A 117 19.02 -0.25 -7.74
N PRO A 118 20.01 0.58 -8.12
CA PRO A 118 21.36 0.50 -7.56
C PRO A 118 21.40 0.70 -6.04
N GLU A 119 20.46 1.49 -5.49
CA GLU A 119 20.36 1.70 -4.06
C GLU A 119 19.88 0.43 -3.35
N TRP A 120 18.89 -0.28 -3.94
CA TRP A 120 18.48 -1.58 -3.44
C TRP A 120 19.61 -2.60 -3.49
N THR A 121 20.35 -2.66 -4.60
CA THR A 121 21.49 -3.57 -4.74
C THR A 121 22.48 -3.37 -3.61
N LYS A 122 22.87 -2.13 -3.31
CA LYS A 122 23.76 -1.79 -2.22
C LYS A 122 23.20 -2.23 -0.86
N VAL A 123 21.95 -1.86 -0.56
CA VAL A 123 21.27 -2.23 0.70
C VAL A 123 21.19 -3.74 0.87
N TYR A 124 20.85 -4.45 -0.20
CA TYR A 124 20.78 -5.90 -0.18
C TYR A 124 22.13 -6.53 0.14
N GLU A 125 23.18 -6.16 -0.59
CA GLU A 125 24.54 -6.70 -0.39
C GLU A 125 25.05 -6.42 1.04
N GLU A 126 24.88 -5.20 1.54
CA GLU A 126 25.28 -4.83 2.90
C GLU A 126 24.50 -5.65 3.96
N SER A 127 23.21 -5.89 3.72
CA SER A 127 22.36 -6.61 4.68
C SER A 127 22.69 -8.11 4.82
N ILE A 128 23.32 -8.71 3.80
CA ILE A 128 23.62 -10.15 3.77
C ILE A 128 25.09 -10.47 4.03
N VAL A 129 25.93 -9.50 4.42
CA VAL A 129 27.36 -9.70 4.72
C VAL A 129 27.57 -10.81 5.76
N ASN A 130 26.66 -10.93 6.75
CA ASN A 130 26.68 -11.95 7.77
C ASN A 130 25.78 -13.16 7.43
N GLY A 131 25.57 -13.43 6.15
CA GLY A 131 24.76 -14.54 5.64
C GLY A 131 23.34 -14.10 5.21
N PRO A 132 22.64 -14.99 4.50
CA PRO A 132 21.31 -14.68 3.97
C PRO A 132 20.30 -14.44 5.10
N ILE A 133 19.45 -13.45 4.92
CA ILE A 133 18.39 -13.12 5.88
C ILE A 133 17.14 -13.97 5.63
N VAL A 134 16.68 -14.01 4.38
CA VAL A 134 15.41 -14.64 4.00
C VAL A 134 15.66 -16.08 3.60
N LYS A 135 14.92 -16.99 4.24
CA LYS A 135 14.95 -18.44 3.99
C LYS A 135 13.89 -18.86 2.98
N GLU A 136 12.69 -18.32 3.12
CA GLU A 136 11.53 -18.68 2.30
C GLU A 136 10.58 -17.47 2.19
N ILE A 137 9.87 -17.37 1.06
CA ILE A 137 8.85 -16.36 0.81
C ILE A 137 7.58 -17.07 0.37
N GLU A 138 6.46 -16.76 1.02
CA GLU A 138 5.14 -17.03 0.49
C GLU A 138 4.57 -15.76 -0.11
N GLN A 139 3.77 -15.93 -1.16
CA GLN A 139 3.16 -14.82 -1.90
C GLN A 139 1.75 -15.20 -2.32
N VAL A 140 0.83 -14.23 -2.19
CA VAL A 140 -0.52 -14.35 -2.73
C VAL A 140 -0.98 -13.02 -3.30
N PHE A 141 -1.66 -13.07 -4.44
CA PHE A 141 -2.33 -11.91 -5.03
C PHE A 141 -3.79 -11.88 -4.58
N LEU A 142 -4.26 -10.69 -4.24
CA LEU A 142 -5.59 -10.45 -3.72
C LEU A 142 -6.25 -9.36 -4.56
N SER A 143 -7.54 -9.51 -4.83
CA SER A 143 -8.38 -8.46 -5.39
C SER A 143 -9.37 -8.02 -4.32
N PRO A 144 -9.61 -6.72 -4.13
CA PRO A 144 -10.55 -6.25 -3.13
C PRO A 144 -11.98 -6.68 -3.51
N THR A 145 -12.76 -7.08 -2.50
CA THR A 145 -14.18 -7.34 -2.67
C THR A 145 -14.96 -6.05 -2.75
N THR A 146 -16.22 -6.10 -3.22
CA THR A 146 -17.09 -4.92 -3.31
C THR A 146 -17.36 -4.26 -1.96
N PHE A 147 -17.25 -4.99 -0.86
CA PHE A 147 -17.44 -4.53 0.51
C PHE A 147 -16.11 -4.24 1.25
N SER A 148 -14.96 -4.32 0.57
CA SER A 148 -13.66 -3.94 1.16
C SER A 148 -13.57 -2.44 1.34
N ASN A 149 -13.01 -2.00 2.47
CA ASN A 149 -12.65 -0.60 2.70
C ASN A 149 -11.34 -0.20 2.00
N LEU A 150 -10.53 -1.18 1.60
CA LEU A 150 -9.30 -1.00 0.81
C LEU A 150 -9.64 -1.30 -0.65
N LYS A 151 -9.61 -0.27 -1.49
CA LYS A 151 -9.88 -0.34 -2.93
C LYS A 151 -8.88 0.52 -3.68
#